data_c150e158726fca8e69165b81f49af805
#
_entry.id   c150e158726fca8e69165b81f49af805
#
_cell.length_a   1.000
_cell.length_b   1.000
_cell.length_c   1.000
_cell.angle_alpha   90.00
_cell.angle_beta   90.00
_cell.angle_gamma   90.00
#
_symmetry.space_group_name_H-M   'P 1'
#
loop_
_entity.id
_entity.type
_entity.pdbx_description
1 polymer ?
#
loop_
_entity_poly.entity_id
_entity_poly.type
_entity_poly.pdbx_seq_one_letter_code
_entity_poly.pdbx_strand_id
1 'polypeptide(L)'
;GRLRIFFPRLLESYQPLFPNVTLRVTSAPTAQMLDRLLENKLDLVLGSPTGQFNPALDYSAVLNETLYLVISDRLLRQYFPADYPACKEEMTARGVDLSHFRSVPFCVLYRGFNSRTIIEEHLRERNLSLNFIYEASQPDLLHIMTSHDYAASFCLSMYLENIRNLNQALPPDNQLHAFPIQDLHASNPIFLISQKGRHFPRYTSELIKLIRQQCFSYRNAGGRP
;
A
#
# COMPACT_ATOMS: atom_id res chain seq x y z
N GLY A 1 -5.90 5.08 3.73
CA GLY A 1 -4.53 4.72 3.54
C GLY A 1 -3.77 5.62 2.58
N ARG A 2 -3.70 5.30 1.27
CA ARG A 2 -2.89 6.05 0.27
C ARG A 2 -3.13 7.56 0.32
N LEU A 3 -4.35 8.00 0.50
CA LEU A 3 -4.70 9.41 0.57
C LEU A 3 -3.95 10.19 1.67
N ARG A 4 -3.65 9.56 2.79
CA ARG A 4 -2.93 10.23 3.89
C ARG A 4 -1.49 10.60 3.52
N ILE A 5 -0.84 9.78 2.68
CA ILE A 5 0.54 9.99 2.25
C ILE A 5 0.58 10.89 1.01
N PHE A 6 -0.29 10.60 0.07
CA PHE A 6 -0.28 11.16 -1.27
C PHE A 6 -0.91 12.56 -1.32
N PHE A 7 -2.07 12.74 -0.67
CA PHE A 7 -2.91 13.91 -0.86
C PHE A 7 -2.34 15.22 -0.27
N PRO A 8 -1.72 15.25 0.91
CA PRO A 8 -1.11 16.48 1.44
C PRO A 8 -0.08 17.08 0.47
N ARG A 9 0.83 16.24 -0.05
CA ARG A 9 1.85 16.69 -1.01
C ARG A 9 1.25 17.16 -2.34
N LEU A 10 0.17 16.50 -2.79
CA LEU A 10 -0.55 16.91 -3.98
C LEU A 10 -1.17 18.29 -3.79
N LEU A 11 -1.75 18.57 -2.61
CA LEU A 11 -2.35 19.86 -2.29
C LEU A 11 -1.34 20.98 -2.22
N GLU A 12 -0.13 20.76 -1.70
CA GLU A 12 0.94 21.76 -1.67
C GLU A 12 1.23 22.33 -3.07
N SER A 13 1.17 21.48 -4.10
CA SER A 13 1.40 21.87 -5.49
C SER A 13 0.13 22.36 -6.19
N TYR A 14 -1.04 21.87 -5.84
CA TYR A 14 -2.28 22.12 -6.54
C TYR A 14 -3.00 23.38 -6.05
N GLN A 15 -3.11 23.57 -4.74
CA GLN A 15 -3.90 24.65 -4.14
C GLN A 15 -3.43 26.07 -4.55
N PRO A 16 -2.11 26.37 -4.69
CA PRO A 16 -1.67 27.67 -5.18
C PRO A 16 -2.12 27.97 -6.61
N LEU A 17 -2.29 26.94 -7.44
CA LEU A 17 -2.70 27.09 -8.84
C LEU A 17 -4.22 27.30 -8.98
N PHE A 18 -5.01 26.70 -8.07
CA PHE A 18 -6.47 26.71 -8.12
C PHE A 18 -7.09 26.92 -6.72
N PRO A 19 -6.90 28.09 -6.10
CA PRO A 19 -7.30 28.35 -4.71
C PRO A 19 -8.82 28.30 -4.50
N ASN A 20 -9.61 28.50 -5.54
CA ASN A 20 -11.08 28.50 -5.48
C ASN A 20 -11.70 27.16 -5.87
N VAL A 21 -10.89 26.12 -6.12
CA VAL A 21 -11.40 24.78 -6.46
C VAL A 21 -11.52 23.94 -5.20
N THR A 22 -12.72 23.46 -4.92
CA THR A 22 -12.94 22.51 -3.82
C THR A 22 -12.71 21.08 -4.31
N LEU A 23 -11.72 20.38 -3.74
CA LEU A 23 -11.49 18.97 -3.95
C LEU A 23 -12.26 18.15 -2.91
N ARG A 24 -13.13 17.24 -3.37
CA ARG A 24 -13.82 16.27 -2.53
C ARG A 24 -13.16 14.91 -2.69
N VAL A 25 -12.57 14.39 -1.62
CA VAL A 25 -11.81 13.14 -1.62
C VAL A 25 -12.49 12.11 -0.75
N THR A 26 -12.65 10.91 -1.27
CA THR A 26 -13.25 9.79 -0.54
C THR A 26 -12.42 8.52 -0.76
N SER A 27 -12.57 7.54 0.11
CA SER A 27 -11.88 6.26 0.03
C SER A 27 -12.86 5.12 0.27
N ALA A 28 -12.83 4.14 -0.62
CA ALA A 28 -13.60 2.91 -0.54
C ALA A 28 -12.87 1.80 -1.34
N PRO A 29 -13.30 0.54 -1.30
CA PRO A 29 -12.83 -0.50 -2.21
C PRO A 29 -12.96 -0.07 -3.67
N THR A 30 -11.96 -0.43 -4.50
CA THR A 30 -11.87 0.07 -5.89
C THR A 30 -13.14 -0.22 -6.69
N ALA A 31 -13.76 -1.40 -6.55
CA ALA A 31 -15.00 -1.73 -7.25
C ALA A 31 -16.11 -0.71 -6.98
N GLN A 32 -16.38 -0.36 -5.72
CA GLN A 32 -17.37 0.65 -5.35
C GLN A 32 -17.05 2.04 -5.91
N MET A 33 -15.75 2.36 -6.01
CA MET A 33 -15.34 3.65 -6.58
C MET A 33 -15.60 3.68 -8.09
N LEU A 34 -15.40 2.55 -8.79
CA LEU A 34 -15.70 2.44 -10.22
C LEU A 34 -17.19 2.57 -10.51
N ASP A 35 -18.07 1.96 -9.69
CA ASP A 35 -19.52 2.13 -9.81
C ASP A 35 -19.90 3.62 -9.66
N ARG A 36 -19.35 4.30 -8.65
CA ARG A 36 -19.59 5.74 -8.44
C ARG A 36 -19.03 6.62 -9.56
N LEU A 37 -17.93 6.19 -10.19
CA LEU A 37 -17.37 6.87 -11.37
C LEU A 37 -18.32 6.76 -12.57
N LEU A 38 -18.86 5.56 -12.82
CA LEU A 38 -19.86 5.32 -13.88
C LEU A 38 -21.15 6.10 -13.66
N GLU A 39 -21.56 6.27 -12.41
CA GLU A 39 -22.73 7.07 -12.02
C GLU A 39 -22.48 8.60 -12.03
N ASN A 40 -21.34 9.08 -12.49
CA ASN A 40 -20.93 10.50 -12.44
C ASN A 40 -20.85 11.11 -11.02
N LYS A 41 -20.74 10.29 -9.98
CA LYS A 41 -20.55 10.74 -8.59
C LYS A 41 -19.07 11.03 -8.26
N LEU A 42 -18.18 10.60 -9.12
CA LEU A 42 -16.74 10.85 -9.04
C LEU A 42 -16.22 11.29 -10.41
N ASP A 43 -15.19 12.12 -10.41
CA ASP A 43 -14.48 12.56 -11.61
C ASP A 43 -13.29 11.66 -11.97
N LEU A 44 -12.58 11.22 -10.93
CA LEU A 44 -11.37 10.41 -11.05
C LEU A 44 -11.33 9.36 -9.94
N VAL A 45 -10.72 8.23 -10.23
CA VAL A 45 -10.39 7.19 -9.24
C VAL A 45 -8.92 6.86 -9.34
N LEU A 46 -8.22 6.80 -8.20
CA LEU A 46 -6.86 6.27 -8.08
C LEU A 46 -6.94 4.94 -7.33
N GLY A 47 -6.76 3.84 -8.04
CA GLY A 47 -6.98 2.51 -7.45
C GLY A 47 -6.37 1.38 -8.25
N SER A 48 -6.46 0.17 -7.67
CA SER A 48 -6.04 -1.09 -8.29
C SER A 48 -7.30 -1.93 -8.56
N PRO A 49 -7.84 -1.90 -9.78
CA PRO A 49 -8.98 -2.72 -10.15
C PRO A 49 -8.57 -4.19 -10.23
N THR A 50 -9.49 -5.08 -9.86
CA THR A 50 -9.36 -6.52 -10.01
C THR A 50 -10.29 -7.00 -11.12
N GLY A 51 -9.89 -8.05 -11.84
CA GLY A 51 -10.69 -8.64 -12.92
C GLY A 51 -10.62 -7.88 -14.25
N GLN A 52 -11.68 -7.96 -15.04
CA GLN A 52 -11.74 -7.34 -16.36
C GLN A 52 -11.96 -5.83 -16.29
N PHE A 53 -11.30 -5.09 -17.16
CA PHE A 53 -11.48 -3.65 -17.29
C PHE A 53 -12.81 -3.32 -17.97
N ASN A 54 -13.54 -2.38 -17.39
CA ASN A 54 -14.80 -1.90 -17.96
C ASN A 54 -14.50 -1.05 -19.22
N PRO A 55 -15.07 -1.38 -20.39
CA PRO A 55 -14.81 -0.67 -21.65
C PRO A 55 -15.30 0.79 -21.67
N ALA A 56 -16.17 1.18 -20.73
CA ALA A 56 -16.65 2.55 -20.57
C ALA A 56 -15.67 3.45 -19.79
N LEU A 57 -14.56 2.89 -19.31
CA LEU A 57 -13.55 3.60 -18.51
C LEU A 57 -12.20 3.60 -19.21
N ASP A 58 -11.44 4.67 -19.03
CA ASP A 58 -10.03 4.79 -19.41
C ASP A 58 -9.15 4.50 -18.19
N TYR A 59 -8.16 3.64 -18.37
CA TYR A 59 -7.22 3.22 -17.33
C TYR A 59 -5.80 3.66 -17.71
N SER A 60 -5.21 4.53 -16.91
CA SER A 60 -3.81 4.96 -17.08
C SER A 60 -2.97 4.44 -15.91
N ALA A 61 -2.09 3.48 -16.16
CA ALA A 61 -1.18 2.98 -15.13
C ALA A 61 -0.23 4.10 -14.69
N VAL A 62 -0.21 4.39 -13.39
CA VAL A 62 0.59 5.49 -12.83
C VAL A 62 1.67 5.02 -11.86
N LEU A 63 1.46 3.89 -11.19
CA LEU A 63 2.39 3.32 -10.22
C LEU A 63 2.25 1.80 -10.23
N ASN A 64 3.33 1.10 -9.89
CA ASN A 64 3.30 -0.32 -9.59
C ASN A 64 3.89 -0.52 -8.19
N GLU A 65 3.12 -1.05 -7.26
CA GLU A 65 3.52 -1.24 -5.88
C GLU A 65 3.97 -2.68 -5.62
N THR A 66 5.02 -2.80 -4.82
CA THR A 66 5.50 -4.06 -4.27
C THR A 66 4.98 -4.23 -2.85
N LEU A 67 4.77 -5.46 -2.42
CA LEU A 67 4.33 -5.79 -1.08
C LEU A 67 5.52 -6.20 -0.22
N TYR A 68 5.53 -5.71 1.03
CA TYR A 68 6.55 -5.97 2.06
C TYR A 68 5.90 -6.59 3.28
N LEU A 69 6.63 -7.45 3.98
CA LEU A 69 6.32 -7.86 5.35
C LEU A 69 6.85 -6.79 6.30
N VAL A 70 6.02 -6.35 7.26
CA VAL A 70 6.41 -5.40 8.32
C VAL A 70 6.36 -6.10 9.66
N ILE A 71 7.44 -5.98 10.44
CA ILE A 71 7.60 -6.61 11.74
C ILE A 71 8.47 -5.75 12.66
N SER A 72 8.22 -5.76 13.96
CA SER A 72 9.04 -5.06 14.96
C SER A 72 10.25 -5.87 15.42
N ASP A 73 11.26 -5.18 15.95
CA ASP A 73 12.42 -5.84 16.56
C ASP A 73 12.01 -6.80 17.69
N ARG A 74 10.98 -6.43 18.48
CA ARG A 74 10.50 -7.28 19.58
C ARG A 74 9.90 -8.59 19.09
N LEU A 75 9.09 -8.53 18.03
CA LEU A 75 8.55 -9.74 17.41
C LEU A 75 9.67 -10.57 16.78
N LEU A 76 10.65 -9.94 16.12
CA LEU A 76 11.82 -10.66 15.59
C LEU A 76 12.58 -11.38 16.69
N ARG A 77 12.87 -10.73 17.83
CA ARG A 77 13.53 -11.37 18.99
C ARG A 77 12.71 -12.53 19.56
N GLN A 78 11.40 -12.39 19.59
CA GLN A 78 10.52 -13.41 20.14
C GLN A 78 10.42 -14.65 19.27
N TYR A 79 10.32 -14.49 17.95
CA TYR A 79 10.08 -15.61 17.04
C TYR A 79 11.34 -16.13 16.33
N PHE A 80 12.42 -15.36 16.33
CA PHE A 80 13.71 -15.72 15.73
C PHE A 80 14.88 -15.46 16.72
N PRO A 81 14.81 -15.95 17.97
CA PRO A 81 15.77 -15.61 19.01
C PRO A 81 17.20 -16.08 18.69
N ALA A 82 17.36 -17.19 17.97
CA ALA A 82 18.66 -17.75 17.60
C ALA A 82 19.36 -16.90 16.50
N ASP A 83 18.59 -16.26 15.64
CA ASP A 83 19.10 -15.58 14.46
C ASP A 83 19.11 -14.04 14.62
N TYR A 84 18.44 -13.52 15.64
CA TYR A 84 18.42 -12.07 15.91
C TYR A 84 19.74 -11.57 16.52
N PRO A 85 20.31 -10.43 16.09
CA PRO A 85 19.81 -9.48 15.09
C PRO A 85 20.26 -9.76 13.63
N ALA A 86 21.11 -10.77 13.39
CA ALA A 86 21.70 -11.06 12.07
C ALA A 86 20.65 -11.38 10.99
N CYS A 87 19.52 -11.98 11.36
CA CYS A 87 18.40 -12.25 10.44
C CYS A 87 17.91 -11.01 9.68
N LYS A 88 18.04 -9.80 10.25
CA LYS A 88 17.60 -8.57 9.60
C LYS A 88 18.38 -8.26 8.32
N GLU A 89 19.68 -8.47 8.33
CA GLU A 89 20.53 -8.25 7.16
C GLU A 89 20.18 -9.24 6.04
N GLU A 90 20.00 -10.51 6.39
CA GLU A 90 19.61 -11.54 5.44
C GLU A 90 18.22 -11.29 4.86
N MET A 91 17.24 -10.98 5.70
CA MET A 91 15.86 -10.65 5.29
C MET A 91 15.81 -9.40 4.39
N THR A 92 16.68 -8.41 4.64
CA THR A 92 16.78 -7.22 3.81
C THR A 92 17.36 -7.55 2.43
N ALA A 93 18.43 -8.36 2.39
CA ALA A 93 19.16 -8.66 1.17
C ALA A 93 18.44 -9.68 0.27
N ARG A 94 17.81 -10.71 0.87
CA ARG A 94 17.21 -11.84 0.16
C ARG A 94 15.70 -11.87 0.18
N GLY A 95 15.07 -11.04 1.03
CA GLY A 95 13.64 -11.13 1.34
C GLY A 95 13.33 -12.23 2.37
N VAL A 96 12.08 -12.29 2.78
CA VAL A 96 11.58 -13.26 3.76
C VAL A 96 10.85 -14.41 3.08
N ASP A 97 11.17 -15.65 3.48
CA ASP A 97 10.33 -16.81 3.18
C ASP A 97 9.21 -16.90 4.23
N LEU A 98 7.97 -16.70 3.80
CA LEU A 98 6.79 -16.72 4.67
C LEU A 98 6.57 -18.08 5.37
N SER A 99 7.20 -19.17 4.91
CA SER A 99 7.13 -20.48 5.57
C SER A 99 7.73 -20.48 6.98
N HIS A 100 8.69 -19.59 7.26
CA HIS A 100 9.31 -19.42 8.58
C HIS A 100 8.45 -18.58 9.53
N PHE A 101 7.40 -17.92 9.04
CA PHE A 101 6.55 -17.01 9.83
C PHE A 101 5.22 -17.61 10.24
N ARG A 102 5.04 -18.94 10.15
CA ARG A 102 3.76 -19.62 10.44
C ARG A 102 3.26 -19.39 11.87
N SER A 103 4.16 -19.28 12.83
CA SER A 103 3.84 -19.05 14.25
C SER A 103 3.69 -17.57 14.61
N VAL A 104 4.18 -16.67 13.76
CA VAL A 104 4.09 -15.22 13.98
C VAL A 104 2.63 -14.78 13.82
N PRO A 105 2.07 -13.99 14.75
CA PRO A 105 0.74 -13.43 14.57
C PRO A 105 0.75 -12.35 13.51
N PHE A 106 -0.29 -12.28 12.69
CA PHE A 106 -0.46 -11.27 11.64
C PHE A 106 -1.75 -10.49 11.79
N CYS A 107 -1.67 -9.19 11.54
CA CYS A 107 -2.82 -8.35 11.23
C CYS A 107 -2.86 -8.03 9.75
N VAL A 108 -4.03 -8.15 9.14
CA VAL A 108 -4.21 -8.07 7.69
C VAL A 108 -5.43 -7.23 7.31
N LEU A 109 -5.49 -6.79 6.06
CA LEU A 109 -6.70 -6.14 5.54
C LEU A 109 -7.83 -7.15 5.32
N TYR A 110 -9.08 -6.67 5.38
CA TYR A 110 -10.24 -7.47 4.99
C TYR A 110 -10.09 -8.01 3.56
N ARG A 111 -10.79 -9.10 3.28
CA ARG A 111 -10.97 -9.59 1.92
C ARG A 111 -11.64 -8.53 1.05
N GLY A 112 -11.23 -8.46 -0.22
CA GLY A 112 -11.65 -7.41 -1.17
C GLY A 112 -10.64 -6.28 -1.36
N PHE A 113 -9.59 -6.22 -0.53
CA PHE A 113 -8.41 -5.39 -0.84
C PHE A 113 -7.42 -6.19 -1.70
N ASN A 114 -6.93 -5.57 -2.79
CA ASN A 114 -6.03 -6.26 -3.72
C ASN A 114 -4.75 -6.80 -3.04
N SER A 115 -4.17 -6.05 -2.11
CA SER A 115 -3.00 -6.51 -1.34
C SER A 115 -3.29 -7.76 -0.50
N ARG A 116 -4.53 -7.92 0.01
CA ARG A 116 -4.96 -9.14 0.68
C ARG A 116 -5.05 -10.31 -0.30
N THR A 117 -5.63 -10.10 -1.46
CA THR A 117 -5.73 -11.12 -2.52
C THR A 117 -4.36 -11.61 -2.93
N ILE A 118 -3.41 -10.69 -3.16
CA ILE A 118 -2.02 -11.02 -3.52
C ILE A 118 -1.37 -11.95 -2.48
N ILE A 119 -1.53 -11.66 -1.19
CA ILE A 119 -0.98 -12.52 -0.13
C ILE A 119 -1.69 -13.87 -0.08
N GLU A 120 -3.02 -13.92 -0.14
CA GLU A 120 -3.77 -15.18 -0.11
C GLU A 120 -3.43 -16.08 -1.31
N GLU A 121 -3.25 -15.51 -2.49
CA GLU A 121 -2.81 -16.24 -3.68
C GLU A 121 -1.39 -16.81 -3.51
N HIS A 122 -0.46 -16.00 -3.06
CA HIS A 122 0.91 -16.43 -2.78
C HIS A 122 0.98 -17.57 -1.74
N LEU A 123 0.20 -17.47 -0.66
CA LEU A 123 0.11 -18.52 0.36
C LEU A 123 -0.51 -19.80 -0.20
N ARG A 124 -1.57 -19.68 -1.00
CA ARG A 124 -2.25 -20.82 -1.63
C ARG A 124 -1.33 -21.57 -2.59
N GLU A 125 -0.60 -20.85 -3.46
CA GLU A 125 0.35 -21.43 -4.42
C GLU A 125 1.45 -22.25 -3.74
N ARG A 126 1.83 -21.87 -2.51
CA ARG A 126 2.86 -22.54 -1.73
C ARG A 126 2.33 -23.52 -0.69
N ASN A 127 1.02 -23.72 -0.64
CA ASN A 127 0.35 -24.50 0.41
C ASN A 127 0.76 -24.06 1.83
N LEU A 128 0.80 -22.75 2.04
CA LEU A 128 1.15 -22.11 3.32
C LEU A 128 -0.09 -21.53 4.00
N SER A 129 -0.06 -21.50 5.33
CA SER A 129 -0.99 -20.74 6.14
C SER A 129 -0.24 -19.90 7.16
N LEU A 130 -0.68 -18.67 7.37
CA LEU A 130 -0.18 -17.77 8.40
C LEU A 130 -1.24 -17.61 9.50
N ASN A 131 -0.78 -17.23 10.68
CA ASN A 131 -1.65 -17.01 11.84
C ASN A 131 -2.26 -15.59 11.76
N PHE A 132 -3.37 -15.42 11.05
CA PHE A 132 -4.11 -14.16 10.97
C PHE A 132 -4.99 -13.98 12.21
N ILE A 133 -4.64 -13.04 13.10
CA ILE A 133 -5.33 -12.81 14.37
C ILE A 133 -6.22 -11.57 14.35
N TYR A 134 -5.94 -10.59 13.45
CA TYR A 134 -6.72 -9.38 13.28
C TYR A 134 -6.97 -9.07 11.81
N GLU A 135 -8.16 -8.57 11.53
CA GLU A 135 -8.53 -8.03 10.23
C GLU A 135 -9.05 -6.60 10.39
N ALA A 136 -8.62 -5.68 9.52
CA ALA A 136 -9.06 -4.29 9.53
C ALA A 136 -9.24 -3.74 8.11
N SER A 137 -9.97 -2.62 7.98
CA SER A 137 -10.15 -1.93 6.70
C SER A 137 -9.12 -0.84 6.42
N GLN A 138 -8.27 -0.50 7.40
CA GLN A 138 -7.34 0.61 7.32
C GLN A 138 -5.90 0.12 7.42
N PRO A 139 -5.08 0.30 6.35
CA PRO A 139 -3.67 -0.09 6.37
C PRO A 139 -2.87 0.55 7.50
N ASP A 140 -3.14 1.82 7.80
CA ASP A 140 -2.41 2.58 8.83
C ASP A 140 -2.61 1.96 10.22
N LEU A 141 -3.81 1.43 10.51
CA LEU A 141 -4.09 0.75 11.77
C LEU A 141 -3.23 -0.52 11.93
N LEU A 142 -3.04 -1.28 10.84
CA LEU A 142 -2.19 -2.47 10.88
C LEU A 142 -0.75 -2.12 11.26
N HIS A 143 -0.20 -1.04 10.69
CA HIS A 143 1.17 -0.60 11.00
C HIS A 143 1.29 -0.11 12.45
N ILE A 144 0.27 0.58 12.98
CA ILE A 144 0.21 0.98 14.40
C ILE A 144 0.16 -0.27 15.29
N MET A 145 -0.64 -1.27 14.96
CA MET A 145 -0.67 -2.54 15.72
C MET A 145 0.70 -3.23 15.71
N THR A 146 1.40 -3.20 14.57
CA THR A 146 2.76 -3.75 14.49
C THR A 146 3.75 -2.93 15.33
N SER A 147 3.61 -1.60 15.40
CA SER A 147 4.47 -0.75 16.24
C SER A 147 4.26 -0.95 17.74
N HIS A 148 3.11 -1.53 18.12
CA HIS A 148 2.83 -1.96 19.50
C HIS A 148 3.13 -3.45 19.75
N ASP A 149 3.84 -4.11 18.83
CA ASP A 149 4.27 -5.51 18.95
C ASP A 149 3.12 -6.55 19.02
N TYR A 150 1.90 -6.18 18.60
CA TYR A 150 0.76 -7.12 18.64
C TYR A 150 0.83 -8.18 17.55
N ALA A 151 1.25 -7.79 16.35
CA ALA A 151 1.30 -8.66 15.19
C ALA A 151 2.19 -8.08 14.09
N ALA A 152 2.75 -8.93 13.25
CA ALA A 152 3.31 -8.51 11.96
C ALA A 152 2.21 -8.08 10.99
N SER A 153 2.55 -7.33 9.97
CA SER A 153 1.61 -6.87 8.95
C SER A 153 2.23 -6.86 7.55
N PHE A 154 1.42 -6.53 6.56
CA PHE A 154 1.90 -6.32 5.20
C PHE A 154 1.69 -4.86 4.80
N CYS A 155 2.64 -4.29 4.06
CA CYS A 155 2.48 -2.96 3.51
C CYS A 155 2.88 -2.89 2.03
N LEU A 156 2.23 -2.03 1.28
CA LEU A 156 2.64 -1.68 -0.08
C LEU A 156 3.75 -0.64 -0.04
N SER A 157 4.59 -0.62 -1.06
CA SER A 157 5.80 0.22 -1.12
C SER A 157 5.56 1.71 -0.84
N MET A 158 4.40 2.26 -1.21
CA MET A 158 4.03 3.65 -0.89
C MET A 158 3.95 3.92 0.62
N TYR A 159 3.64 2.89 1.44
CA TYR A 159 3.51 3.04 2.89
C TYR A 159 4.84 2.92 3.65
N LEU A 160 5.96 2.63 2.99
CA LEU A 160 7.28 2.56 3.63
C LEU A 160 7.66 3.89 4.31
N GLU A 161 7.17 5.02 3.78
CA GLU A 161 7.32 6.32 4.43
C GLU A 161 6.59 6.37 5.78
N ASN A 162 5.39 5.79 5.89
CA ASN A 162 4.69 5.67 7.17
C ASN A 162 5.47 4.85 8.19
N ILE A 163 6.11 3.76 7.74
CA ILE A 163 6.95 2.95 8.63
C ILE A 163 8.13 3.78 9.15
N ARG A 164 8.80 4.54 8.27
CA ARG A 164 9.88 5.46 8.70
C ARG A 164 9.40 6.52 9.69
N ASN A 165 8.22 7.08 9.48
CA ASN A 165 7.63 8.09 10.38
C ASN A 165 7.27 7.49 11.74
N LEU A 166 6.72 6.27 11.78
CA LEU A 166 6.46 5.56 13.03
C LEU A 166 7.76 5.30 13.80
N ASN A 167 8.81 4.89 13.11
CA ASN A 167 10.11 4.64 13.70
C ASN A 167 10.73 5.87 14.39
N GLN A 168 10.42 7.10 13.95
CA GLN A 168 10.88 8.32 14.62
C GLN A 168 10.38 8.45 16.07
N ALA A 169 9.22 7.86 16.36
CA ALA A 169 8.61 7.87 17.70
C ALA A 169 8.90 6.60 18.51
N LEU A 170 9.47 5.57 17.89
CA LEU A 170 9.79 4.30 18.55
C LEU A 170 11.19 4.31 19.17
N PRO A 171 11.44 3.53 20.24
CA PRO A 171 12.77 3.34 20.82
C PRO A 171 13.74 2.77 19.77
N PRO A 172 15.04 3.16 19.80
CA PRO A 172 16.04 2.67 18.85
C PRO A 172 16.23 1.15 18.83
N ASP A 173 15.91 0.49 19.93
CA ASP A 173 16.02 -0.96 20.11
C ASP A 173 14.72 -1.70 19.76
N ASN A 174 13.66 -0.99 19.36
CA ASN A 174 12.38 -1.57 18.94
C ASN A 174 11.80 -0.88 17.71
N GLN A 175 12.49 -0.93 16.61
CA GLN A 175 12.08 -0.35 15.33
C GLN A 175 11.24 -1.33 14.51
N LEU A 176 10.45 -0.79 13.59
CA LEU A 176 9.77 -1.54 12.54
C LEU A 176 10.71 -1.76 11.36
N HIS A 177 10.69 -2.97 10.84
CA HIS A 177 11.43 -3.35 9.62
C HIS A 177 10.44 -3.77 8.54
N ALA A 178 10.72 -3.37 7.31
CA ALA A 178 9.95 -3.77 6.14
C ALA A 178 10.85 -4.61 5.21
N PHE A 179 10.52 -5.88 5.06
CA PHE A 179 11.31 -6.82 4.26
C PHE A 179 10.58 -7.19 2.97
N PRO A 180 11.29 -7.31 1.84
CA PRO A 180 10.75 -7.93 0.63
C PRO A 180 10.27 -9.36 0.93
N ILE A 181 9.29 -9.84 0.19
CA ILE A 181 8.81 -11.23 0.31
C ILE A 181 9.42 -12.02 -0.83
N GLN A 182 10.11 -13.14 -0.50
CA GLN A 182 10.73 -14.01 -1.49
C GLN A 182 9.67 -14.57 -2.46
N ASP A 183 10.05 -14.63 -3.74
CA ASP A 183 9.24 -15.19 -4.83
C ASP A 183 7.82 -14.60 -4.95
N LEU A 184 7.57 -13.45 -4.35
CA LEU A 184 6.34 -12.71 -4.56
C LEU A 184 6.47 -11.87 -5.83
N HIS A 185 6.13 -12.48 -6.97
CA HIS A 185 6.20 -11.83 -8.29
C HIS A 185 4.97 -10.98 -8.59
N ALA A 186 3.91 -11.12 -7.81
CA ALA A 186 2.69 -10.36 -7.98
C ALA A 186 2.94 -8.87 -7.69
N SER A 187 2.52 -8.04 -8.62
CA SER A 187 2.58 -6.60 -8.50
C SER A 187 1.18 -6.02 -8.27
N ASN A 188 1.13 -4.86 -7.64
CA ASN A 188 -0.11 -4.13 -7.41
C ASN A 188 -0.13 -2.86 -8.28
N PRO A 189 -0.55 -2.96 -9.55
CA PRO A 189 -0.61 -1.81 -10.43
C PRO A 189 -1.71 -0.85 -9.98
N ILE A 190 -1.36 0.43 -9.91
CA ILE A 190 -2.27 1.52 -9.58
C ILE A 190 -2.56 2.29 -10.86
N PHE A 191 -3.84 2.48 -11.10
CA PHE A 191 -4.35 3.22 -12.24
C PHE A 191 -5.01 4.52 -11.79
N LEU A 192 -4.81 5.55 -12.57
CA LEU A 192 -5.69 6.70 -12.62
C LEU A 192 -6.79 6.39 -13.63
N ILE A 193 -8.04 6.40 -13.17
CA ILE A 193 -9.20 5.90 -13.91
C ILE A 193 -10.20 7.03 -14.08
N SER A 194 -10.74 7.18 -15.27
CA SER A 194 -11.78 8.15 -15.62
C SER A 194 -12.80 7.55 -16.56
N GLN A 195 -13.94 8.21 -16.75
CA GLN A 195 -14.87 7.83 -17.82
C GLN A 195 -14.22 8.06 -19.19
N LYS A 196 -14.45 7.13 -20.12
CA LYS A 196 -13.93 7.18 -21.47
C LYS A 196 -14.42 8.39 -22.23
N GLY A 197 -13.49 9.07 -22.91
CA GLY A 197 -13.83 10.25 -23.72
C GLY A 197 -14.23 11.48 -22.92
N ARG A 198 -14.09 11.48 -21.60
CA ARG A 198 -14.43 12.64 -20.77
C ARG A 198 -13.47 13.80 -20.98
N HIS A 199 -14.01 14.98 -21.32
CA HIS A 199 -13.24 16.22 -21.38
C HIS A 199 -13.12 16.83 -19.98
N PHE A 200 -11.89 17.14 -19.58
CA PHE A 200 -11.61 17.73 -18.28
C PHE A 200 -11.34 19.22 -18.40
N PRO A 201 -11.88 20.05 -17.51
CA PRO A 201 -11.50 21.45 -17.40
C PRO A 201 -10.03 21.55 -16.97
N ARG A 202 -9.43 22.75 -17.19
CA ARG A 202 -8.00 23.01 -16.92
C ARG A 202 -7.57 22.58 -15.51
N TYR A 203 -8.38 22.87 -14.51
CA TYR A 203 -8.06 22.52 -13.11
C TYR A 203 -7.98 21.00 -12.88
N THR A 204 -8.85 20.20 -13.52
CA THR A 204 -8.78 18.74 -13.43
C THR A 204 -7.61 18.18 -14.25
N SER A 205 -7.34 18.74 -15.42
CA SER A 205 -6.20 18.33 -16.25
C SER A 205 -4.86 18.55 -15.52
N GLU A 206 -4.71 19.67 -14.81
CA GLU A 206 -3.52 19.94 -14.01
C GLU A 206 -3.44 19.02 -12.79
N LEU A 207 -4.55 18.70 -12.15
CA LEU A 207 -4.62 17.70 -11.07
C LEU A 207 -4.11 16.33 -11.55
N ILE A 208 -4.57 15.87 -12.71
CA ILE A 208 -4.14 14.62 -13.35
C ILE A 208 -2.62 14.61 -13.57
N LYS A 209 -2.08 15.71 -14.08
CA LYS A 209 -0.64 15.87 -14.32
C LYS A 209 0.16 15.78 -13.02
N LEU A 210 -0.26 16.49 -11.98
CA LEU A 210 0.38 16.47 -10.66
C LEU A 210 0.31 15.08 -10.03
N ILE A 211 -0.83 14.37 -10.14
CA ILE A 211 -0.97 12.97 -9.69
C ILE A 211 0.09 12.10 -10.37
N ARG A 212 0.24 12.19 -11.69
CA ARG A 212 1.23 11.40 -12.43
C ARG A 212 2.66 11.71 -12.02
N GLN A 213 3.00 12.99 -11.84
CA GLN A 213 4.33 13.44 -11.41
C GLN A 213 4.66 12.89 -10.02
N GLN A 214 3.71 12.96 -9.10
CA GLN A 214 3.91 12.45 -7.76
C GLN A 214 4.02 10.92 -7.73
N CYS A 215 3.21 10.19 -8.52
CA CYS A 215 3.35 8.74 -8.66
C CYS A 215 4.72 8.36 -9.24
N PHE A 216 5.26 9.15 -10.17
CA PHE A 216 6.60 8.93 -10.73
C PHE A 216 7.70 9.08 -9.67
N SER A 217 7.58 10.03 -8.73
CA SER A 217 8.54 10.19 -7.63
C SER A 217 8.57 8.96 -6.71
N TYR A 218 7.42 8.33 -6.45
CA TYR A 218 7.35 7.09 -5.66
C TYR A 218 7.99 5.88 -6.36
N ARG A 219 7.97 5.80 -7.70
CA ARG A 219 8.68 4.74 -8.45
C ARG A 219 10.18 4.75 -8.16
N ASN A 220 10.76 5.95 -8.08
CA ASN A 220 12.20 6.12 -7.89
C ASN A 220 12.63 5.98 -6.41
N ALA A 221 11.71 6.24 -5.48
CA ALA A 221 11.96 6.10 -4.04
C ALA A 221 11.79 4.65 -3.53
N GLY A 222 10.97 3.84 -4.19
CA GLY A 222 10.74 2.42 -3.84
C GLY A 222 11.86 1.46 -4.28
N GLY A 223 12.89 1.94 -4.96
CA GLY A 223 14.03 1.14 -5.43
C GLY A 223 15.24 1.11 -4.50
N ARG A 224 15.14 1.69 -3.31
CA ARG A 224 16.19 1.57 -2.27
C ARG A 224 15.52 1.34 -0.91
N PRO A 225 15.79 0.17 -0.26
CA PRO A 225 15.44 -0.04 1.14
C PRO A 225 16.16 0.94 2.04
#